data_0db8949102eb886f9cb515abc64951d6
#
_entry.id   0db8949102eb886f9cb515abc64951d6
#
_cell.length_a   1.000
_cell.length_b   1.000
_cell.length_c   1.000
_cell.angle_alpha   90.00
_cell.angle_beta   90.00
_cell.angle_gamma   90.00
#
_symmetry.space_group_name_H-M   'P 1'
#
loop_
_entity.id
_entity.type
_entity.pdbx_description
1 polymer ?
#
loop_
_entity_poly.entity_id
_entity_poly.type
_entity_poly.pdbx_seq_one_letter_code
_entity_poly.pdbx_strand_id
1 'polypeptide(L)'
;MFEENIEEEFEFIVEKNNGRIDKYLTEQLETMSRSKVQLLIADGFVLVNDESTKANYKIEAGDKIVVFVPEPETVDIEAEDLPIEIIYEDEDIVVINKAQGMVVHPGAGHPKGTLVNAILFHIKDLSGINGEIRPGIVHRLDKDTSGIMIVAKNDEAHVNLSEQLQARSVKRKYHALVHGVLPHEHGTINAPIGRDPKDRQKFTVIRDGKEAISHFKVLERFKGFSLLEVSLETGRTHQIRVHLNYIEHPVAGDKIYGPRKSLEGNGQFLHARMLEFKHPVTGETMSFEAELPELYVETMNRLRDDR
;
A
#
# COMPACT_ATOMS: atom_id res chain seq x y z
N MET A 1 -34.33 1.02 -14.80
CA MET A 1 -33.11 0.81 -15.59
C MET A 1 -31.93 0.32 -14.74
N PHE A 2 -32.12 0.07 -13.44
CA PHE A 2 -31.16 -0.48 -12.48
C PHE A 2 -31.69 -1.70 -11.71
N GLU A 3 -32.64 -2.45 -12.28
CA GLU A 3 -33.39 -3.53 -11.59
C GLU A 3 -32.58 -4.84 -11.39
N GLU A 4 -31.40 -4.98 -11.96
CA GLU A 4 -30.54 -6.16 -11.77
C GLU A 4 -29.25 -5.71 -11.06
N ASN A 5 -29.01 -6.14 -9.82
CA ASN A 5 -27.83 -5.96 -8.97
C ASN A 5 -27.82 -4.75 -8.02
N ILE A 6 -28.95 -4.35 -7.43
CA ILE A 6 -28.98 -3.36 -6.34
C ILE A 6 -29.15 -4.09 -4.99
N GLU A 7 -28.18 -3.90 -4.09
CA GLU A 7 -28.20 -4.46 -2.72
C GLU A 7 -29.09 -3.61 -1.79
N GLU A 8 -28.94 -2.28 -1.86
CA GLU A 8 -29.68 -1.34 -1.00
C GLU A 8 -30.11 -0.08 -1.78
N GLU A 9 -31.26 0.47 -1.39
CA GLU A 9 -31.78 1.75 -1.90
C GLU A 9 -32.07 2.68 -0.73
N PHE A 10 -31.59 3.91 -0.84
CA PHE A 10 -31.87 4.97 0.16
C PHE A 10 -32.55 6.14 -0.52
N GLU A 11 -33.58 6.68 0.15
CA GLU A 11 -34.27 7.88 -0.30
C GLU A 11 -34.18 8.98 0.77
N PHE A 12 -33.80 10.19 0.37
CA PHE A 12 -33.68 11.36 1.25
C PHE A 12 -34.46 12.53 0.65
N ILE A 13 -35.21 13.22 1.49
CA ILE A 13 -35.80 14.53 1.16
C ILE A 13 -34.98 15.60 1.90
N VAL A 14 -34.40 16.53 1.16
CA VAL A 14 -33.57 17.59 1.74
C VAL A 14 -34.43 18.63 2.42
N GLU A 15 -34.31 18.78 3.73
CA GLU A 15 -35.11 19.76 4.49
C GLU A 15 -34.56 21.20 4.38
N LYS A 16 -33.27 21.36 4.21
CA LYS A 16 -32.58 22.68 4.16
C LYS A 16 -31.43 22.63 3.17
N ASN A 17 -31.10 23.77 2.55
CA ASN A 17 -29.91 23.91 1.74
C ASN A 17 -28.66 23.52 2.54
N ASN A 18 -27.94 22.48 2.15
CA ASN A 18 -26.87 21.87 2.95
C ASN A 18 -25.56 21.66 2.16
N GLY A 19 -25.22 22.54 1.26
CA GLY A 19 -23.95 22.51 0.56
C GLY A 19 -23.84 21.41 -0.51
N ARG A 20 -22.72 20.67 -0.54
CA ARG A 20 -22.43 19.69 -1.59
C ARG A 20 -23.08 18.34 -1.27
N ILE A 21 -23.63 17.70 -2.31
CA ILE A 21 -24.29 16.40 -2.19
C ILE A 21 -23.33 15.29 -1.68
N ASP A 22 -22.06 15.28 -2.12
CA ASP A 22 -21.10 14.29 -1.69
C ASP A 22 -20.82 14.35 -0.18
N LYS A 23 -20.85 15.55 0.40
CA LYS A 23 -20.69 15.74 1.84
C LYS A 23 -21.95 15.33 2.60
N TYR A 24 -23.10 15.79 2.15
CA TYR A 24 -24.39 15.46 2.74
C TYR A 24 -24.62 13.95 2.80
N LEU A 25 -24.45 13.25 1.68
CA LEU A 25 -24.63 11.80 1.63
C LEU A 25 -23.63 11.04 2.51
N THR A 26 -22.39 11.53 2.65
CA THR A 26 -21.41 10.92 3.57
C THR A 26 -21.85 11.06 5.03
N GLU A 27 -22.55 12.13 5.38
CA GLU A 27 -23.10 12.35 6.73
C GLU A 27 -24.37 11.51 6.98
N GLN A 28 -25.17 11.22 5.94
CA GLN A 28 -26.40 10.41 6.06
C GLN A 28 -26.10 8.89 6.01
N LEU A 29 -25.11 8.49 5.23
CA LEU A 29 -24.73 7.09 5.03
C LEU A 29 -23.49 6.77 5.87
N GLU A 30 -23.69 6.58 7.19
CA GLU A 30 -22.61 6.41 8.18
C GLU A 30 -21.62 5.28 7.85
N THR A 31 -22.06 4.27 7.12
CA THR A 31 -21.23 3.12 6.70
C THR A 31 -20.37 3.40 5.46
N MET A 32 -20.58 4.54 4.78
CA MET A 32 -19.92 4.82 3.51
C MET A 32 -18.89 5.94 3.60
N SER A 33 -17.68 5.67 3.08
CA SER A 33 -16.68 6.72 2.93
C SER A 33 -17.07 7.72 1.85
N ARG A 34 -16.61 8.98 1.97
CA ARG A 34 -16.85 10.01 0.96
C ARG A 34 -16.37 9.60 -0.44
N SER A 35 -15.28 8.84 -0.53
CA SER A 35 -14.79 8.32 -1.81
C SER A 35 -15.76 7.33 -2.45
N LYS A 36 -16.41 6.47 -1.66
CA LYS A 36 -17.45 5.55 -2.15
C LYS A 36 -18.67 6.32 -2.65
N VAL A 37 -19.12 7.32 -1.88
CA VAL A 37 -20.23 8.21 -2.30
C VAL A 37 -19.92 8.93 -3.62
N GLN A 38 -18.72 9.47 -3.78
CA GLN A 38 -18.30 10.12 -5.02
C GLN A 38 -18.25 9.16 -6.21
N LEU A 39 -17.88 7.90 -5.98
CA LEU A 39 -17.91 6.87 -7.01
C LEU A 39 -19.35 6.55 -7.43
N LEU A 40 -20.25 6.32 -6.48
CA LEU A 40 -21.68 6.09 -6.76
C LEU A 40 -22.28 7.24 -7.56
N ILE A 41 -21.94 8.50 -7.25
CA ILE A 41 -22.38 9.65 -8.02
C ILE A 41 -21.83 9.64 -9.45
N ALA A 42 -20.54 9.32 -9.60
CA ALA A 42 -19.86 9.30 -10.90
C ALA A 42 -20.41 8.19 -11.82
N ASP A 43 -20.74 7.05 -11.23
CA ASP A 43 -21.28 5.88 -11.94
C ASP A 43 -22.80 5.97 -12.19
N GLY A 44 -23.45 7.09 -11.75
CA GLY A 44 -24.86 7.37 -11.99
C GLY A 44 -25.84 6.72 -11.02
N PHE A 45 -25.36 6.08 -9.94
CA PHE A 45 -26.18 5.45 -8.89
C PHE A 45 -26.79 6.45 -7.89
N VAL A 46 -26.60 7.74 -8.08
CA VAL A 46 -27.23 8.80 -7.28
C VAL A 46 -28.02 9.71 -8.19
N LEU A 47 -29.32 9.80 -7.91
CA LEU A 47 -30.23 10.68 -8.63
C LEU A 47 -30.71 11.80 -7.71
N VAL A 48 -30.88 13.00 -8.29
CA VAL A 48 -31.56 14.15 -7.65
C VAL A 48 -32.75 14.51 -8.52
N ASN A 49 -33.93 14.43 -7.94
CA ASN A 49 -35.18 14.69 -8.69
C ASN A 49 -35.27 13.84 -9.96
N ASP A 50 -34.88 12.56 -9.86
CA ASP A 50 -34.82 11.54 -10.91
C ASP A 50 -33.78 11.80 -12.04
N GLU A 51 -32.86 12.75 -11.84
CA GLU A 51 -31.76 13.03 -12.78
C GLU A 51 -30.38 12.73 -12.18
N SER A 52 -29.45 12.28 -13.04
CA SER A 52 -28.05 12.07 -12.65
C SER A 52 -27.40 13.39 -12.24
N THR A 53 -26.50 13.33 -11.27
CA THR A 53 -25.88 14.51 -10.67
C THR A 53 -24.34 14.43 -10.65
N LYS A 54 -23.70 15.49 -10.17
CA LYS A 54 -22.23 15.54 -9.96
C LYS A 54 -21.93 15.69 -8.49
N ALA A 55 -20.78 15.15 -8.03
CA ALA A 55 -20.37 15.18 -6.62
C ALA A 55 -20.33 16.59 -5.98
N ASN A 56 -20.21 17.64 -6.78
CA ASN A 56 -20.19 19.03 -6.31
C ASN A 56 -21.56 19.74 -6.43
N TYR A 57 -22.62 19.02 -6.78
CA TYR A 57 -23.98 19.58 -6.82
C TYR A 57 -24.34 20.18 -5.46
N LYS A 58 -24.91 21.38 -5.47
CA LYS A 58 -25.38 22.06 -4.27
C LYS A 58 -26.86 21.72 -4.08
N ILE A 59 -27.11 20.94 -3.03
CA ILE A 59 -28.46 20.51 -2.70
C ILE A 59 -29.33 21.68 -2.19
N GLU A 60 -30.59 21.67 -2.58
CA GLU A 60 -31.59 22.66 -2.20
C GLU A 60 -32.70 22.00 -1.38
N ALA A 61 -33.37 22.80 -0.56
CA ALA A 61 -34.52 22.32 0.22
C ALA A 61 -35.64 21.85 -0.73
N GLY A 62 -36.12 20.64 -0.50
CA GLY A 62 -37.11 19.98 -1.35
C GLY A 62 -36.52 19.01 -2.37
N ASP A 63 -35.19 18.97 -2.59
CA ASP A 63 -34.59 17.96 -3.43
C ASP A 63 -34.88 16.55 -2.91
N LYS A 64 -35.34 15.68 -3.82
CA LYS A 64 -35.44 14.24 -3.58
C LYS A 64 -34.17 13.56 -4.08
N ILE A 65 -33.41 12.94 -3.18
CA ILE A 65 -32.17 12.21 -3.51
C ILE A 65 -32.45 10.72 -3.37
N VAL A 66 -32.17 9.95 -4.42
CA VAL A 66 -32.21 8.49 -4.39
C VAL A 66 -30.80 7.97 -4.61
N VAL A 67 -30.35 7.07 -3.73
CA VAL A 67 -29.06 6.44 -3.81
C VAL A 67 -29.25 4.93 -3.98
N PHE A 68 -28.81 4.41 -5.09
CA PHE A 68 -28.75 2.98 -5.35
C PHE A 68 -27.36 2.45 -4.97
N VAL A 69 -27.31 1.44 -4.15
CA VAL A 69 -26.06 0.75 -3.81
C VAL A 69 -26.03 -0.56 -4.57
N PRO A 70 -25.22 -0.68 -5.63
CA PRO A 70 -25.11 -1.93 -6.35
C PRO A 70 -24.47 -2.99 -5.44
N GLU A 71 -24.85 -4.25 -5.65
CA GLU A 71 -24.11 -5.38 -5.09
C GLU A 71 -22.61 -5.18 -5.39
N PRO A 72 -21.73 -5.51 -4.45
CA PRO A 72 -20.29 -5.46 -4.72
C PRO A 72 -20.03 -6.29 -6.00
N GLU A 73 -19.46 -5.68 -7.04
CA GLU A 73 -18.88 -6.49 -8.11
C GLU A 73 -17.86 -7.40 -7.46
N THR A 74 -18.15 -8.69 -7.42
CA THR A 74 -17.17 -9.70 -7.06
C THR A 74 -16.11 -9.66 -8.15
N VAL A 75 -15.02 -8.95 -7.90
CA VAL A 75 -13.82 -9.07 -8.73
C VAL A 75 -13.28 -10.45 -8.40
N ASP A 76 -13.72 -11.44 -9.19
CA ASP A 76 -13.28 -12.82 -9.07
C ASP A 76 -11.76 -12.84 -9.37
N ILE A 77 -10.95 -12.77 -8.31
CA ILE A 77 -9.50 -12.85 -8.44
C ILE A 77 -9.15 -14.32 -8.59
N GLU A 78 -8.81 -14.69 -9.82
CA GLU A 78 -8.40 -16.05 -10.12
C GLU A 78 -7.14 -16.45 -9.32
N ALA A 79 -7.17 -17.63 -8.70
CA ALA A 79 -6.00 -18.24 -8.09
C ALA A 79 -5.02 -18.67 -9.20
N GLU A 80 -3.73 -18.31 -9.06
CA GLU A 80 -2.70 -18.64 -10.04
C GLU A 80 -1.52 -19.37 -9.36
N ASP A 81 -1.05 -20.45 -9.99
CA ASP A 81 0.15 -21.19 -9.55
C ASP A 81 1.43 -20.39 -9.86
N LEU A 82 1.67 -19.37 -9.05
CA LEU A 82 2.86 -18.55 -9.14
C LEU A 82 3.82 -18.89 -7.99
N PRO A 83 5.13 -18.93 -8.23
CA PRO A 83 6.09 -19.26 -7.19
C PRO A 83 6.09 -18.18 -6.10
N ILE A 84 5.88 -18.59 -4.85
CA ILE A 84 6.06 -17.76 -3.65
C ILE A 84 6.94 -18.50 -2.65
N GLU A 85 7.78 -17.76 -1.95
CA GLU A 85 8.58 -18.29 -0.85
C GLU A 85 7.86 -18.04 0.46
N ILE A 86 7.36 -19.10 1.08
CA ILE A 86 6.74 -19.08 2.42
C ILE A 86 7.86 -19.29 3.43
N ILE A 87 8.09 -18.29 4.31
CA ILE A 87 9.07 -18.36 5.40
C ILE A 87 8.48 -19.04 6.62
N TYR A 88 7.19 -18.77 6.90
CA TYR A 88 6.46 -19.30 8.04
C TYR A 88 4.97 -19.36 7.74
N GLU A 89 4.30 -20.37 8.26
CA GLU A 89 2.85 -20.52 8.19
C GLU A 89 2.34 -21.25 9.43
N ASP A 90 1.21 -20.77 9.97
CA ASP A 90 0.42 -21.45 10.99
C ASP A 90 -1.09 -21.34 10.69
N GLU A 91 -1.95 -21.48 11.70
CA GLU A 91 -3.41 -21.38 11.53
C GLU A 91 -3.88 -19.93 11.30
N ASP A 92 -3.12 -18.93 11.74
CA ASP A 92 -3.53 -17.53 11.80
C ASP A 92 -2.82 -16.64 10.77
N ILE A 93 -1.56 -16.93 10.46
CA ILE A 93 -0.71 -16.07 9.65
C ILE A 93 0.15 -16.84 8.65
N VAL A 94 0.53 -16.14 7.59
CA VAL A 94 1.60 -16.54 6.68
C VAL A 94 2.61 -15.42 6.56
N VAL A 95 3.89 -15.76 6.64
CA VAL A 95 5.01 -14.84 6.37
C VAL A 95 5.69 -15.27 5.08
N ILE A 96 5.78 -14.38 4.14
CA ILE A 96 6.32 -14.64 2.80
C ILE A 96 7.50 -13.74 2.49
N ASN A 97 8.40 -14.21 1.65
CA ASN A 97 9.43 -13.40 0.99
C ASN A 97 8.96 -13.04 -0.42
N LYS A 98 8.42 -11.82 -0.59
CA LYS A 98 7.92 -11.37 -1.89
C LYS A 98 9.07 -11.14 -2.87
N ALA A 99 9.02 -11.76 -4.03
CA ALA A 99 9.98 -11.53 -5.10
C ALA A 99 9.92 -10.08 -5.62
N GLN A 100 11.06 -9.57 -6.10
CA GLN A 100 11.14 -8.32 -6.84
C GLN A 100 10.38 -8.43 -8.17
N GLY A 101 9.68 -7.37 -8.59
CA GLY A 101 8.86 -7.36 -9.81
C GLY A 101 7.43 -7.84 -9.62
N MET A 102 7.11 -8.52 -8.52
CA MET A 102 5.74 -8.98 -8.21
C MET A 102 4.91 -7.86 -7.58
N VAL A 103 3.76 -7.56 -8.17
CA VAL A 103 2.74 -6.65 -7.61
C VAL A 103 1.99 -7.36 -6.50
N VAL A 104 1.62 -6.64 -5.44
CA VAL A 104 0.94 -7.27 -4.29
C VAL A 104 -0.51 -7.64 -4.62
N HIS A 105 -1.28 -6.75 -5.22
CA HIS A 105 -2.70 -6.99 -5.52
C HIS A 105 -3.08 -6.46 -6.89
N PRO A 106 -4.11 -7.04 -7.53
CA PRO A 106 -4.59 -6.61 -8.82
C PRO A 106 -4.93 -5.12 -8.87
N GLY A 107 -4.72 -4.51 -10.02
CA GLY A 107 -5.01 -3.11 -10.25
C GLY A 107 -4.79 -2.70 -11.70
N ALA A 108 -4.95 -1.42 -12.00
CA ALA A 108 -4.77 -0.91 -13.35
C ALA A 108 -3.39 -1.28 -13.92
N GLY A 109 -3.35 -1.99 -15.05
CA GLY A 109 -2.14 -2.47 -15.70
C GLY A 109 -1.57 -3.80 -15.19
N HIS A 110 -2.12 -4.38 -14.11
CA HIS A 110 -1.74 -5.67 -13.55
C HIS A 110 -2.98 -6.40 -13.00
N PRO A 111 -3.89 -6.88 -13.87
CA PRO A 111 -5.10 -7.58 -13.43
C PRO A 111 -4.83 -8.99 -12.90
N LYS A 112 -3.70 -9.59 -13.28
CA LYS A 112 -3.26 -10.95 -12.95
C LYS A 112 -1.76 -10.97 -12.63
N GLY A 113 -1.24 -12.11 -12.19
CA GLY A 113 0.18 -12.29 -11.90
C GLY A 113 0.62 -11.58 -10.61
N THR A 114 -0.28 -11.39 -9.66
CA THR A 114 -0.01 -10.67 -8.42
C THR A 114 0.22 -11.64 -7.26
N LEU A 115 0.76 -11.12 -6.15
CA LEU A 115 0.90 -11.90 -4.94
C LEU A 115 -0.46 -12.44 -4.44
N VAL A 116 -1.54 -11.66 -4.56
CA VAL A 116 -2.88 -12.11 -4.17
C VAL A 116 -3.32 -13.32 -4.99
N ASN A 117 -3.07 -13.33 -6.32
CA ASN A 117 -3.35 -14.52 -7.15
C ASN A 117 -2.58 -15.75 -6.67
N ALA A 118 -1.29 -15.57 -6.29
CA ALA A 118 -0.45 -16.65 -5.78
C ALA A 118 -0.91 -17.16 -4.41
N ILE A 119 -1.21 -16.26 -3.45
CA ILE A 119 -1.65 -16.69 -2.11
C ILE A 119 -3.01 -17.38 -2.14
N LEU A 120 -3.93 -16.98 -3.01
CA LEU A 120 -5.20 -17.67 -3.23
C LEU A 120 -5.01 -19.12 -3.74
N PHE A 121 -3.96 -19.39 -4.49
CA PHE A 121 -3.63 -20.72 -4.96
C PHE A 121 -2.98 -21.58 -3.87
N HIS A 122 -2.00 -21.04 -3.16
CA HIS A 122 -1.18 -21.80 -2.22
C HIS A 122 -1.79 -21.89 -0.81
N ILE A 123 -2.63 -20.93 -0.40
CA ILE A 123 -3.17 -20.81 0.95
C ILE A 123 -4.70 -20.93 0.90
N LYS A 124 -5.24 -21.96 1.57
CA LYS A 124 -6.66 -22.28 1.49
C LYS A 124 -7.55 -21.40 2.34
N ASP A 125 -7.04 -20.97 3.51
CA ASP A 125 -7.80 -20.19 4.48
C ASP A 125 -7.21 -18.78 4.52
N LEU A 126 -7.98 -17.78 4.10
CA LEU A 126 -7.56 -16.37 4.08
C LEU A 126 -8.67 -15.50 4.67
N SER A 127 -8.26 -14.44 5.40
CA SER A 127 -9.19 -13.44 5.89
C SER A 127 -9.94 -12.75 4.75
N GLY A 128 -11.26 -12.67 4.88
CA GLY A 128 -12.16 -12.00 3.95
C GLY A 128 -12.40 -10.50 4.23
N ILE A 129 -11.82 -9.92 5.30
CA ILE A 129 -12.15 -8.54 5.75
C ILE A 129 -12.02 -7.47 4.66
N ASN A 130 -11.02 -7.57 3.79
CA ASN A 130 -10.87 -6.63 2.67
C ASN A 130 -11.62 -7.07 1.40
N GLY A 131 -12.57 -7.99 1.56
CA GLY A 131 -13.33 -8.60 0.46
C GLY A 131 -12.45 -9.47 -0.43
N GLU A 132 -13.00 -9.92 -1.52
CA GLU A 132 -12.33 -10.80 -2.49
C GLU A 132 -11.12 -10.14 -3.16
N ILE A 133 -11.04 -8.79 -3.14
CA ILE A 133 -9.97 -8.03 -3.83
C ILE A 133 -8.63 -8.09 -3.10
N ARG A 134 -8.61 -8.27 -1.77
CA ARG A 134 -7.37 -8.20 -0.96
C ARG A 134 -7.38 -9.17 0.21
N PRO A 135 -7.66 -10.44 0.00
CA PRO A 135 -7.79 -11.41 1.08
C PRO A 135 -6.49 -11.47 1.89
N GLY A 136 -6.61 -11.30 3.21
CA GLY A 136 -5.49 -11.41 4.15
C GLY A 136 -4.42 -10.31 4.11
N ILE A 137 -4.48 -9.37 3.16
CA ILE A 137 -3.43 -8.34 2.99
C ILE A 137 -3.60 -7.20 3.99
N VAL A 138 -2.72 -7.10 4.96
CA VAL A 138 -2.69 -6.04 5.99
C VAL A 138 -1.71 -4.89 5.66
N HIS A 139 -0.69 -5.15 4.86
CA HIS A 139 0.25 -4.14 4.35
C HIS A 139 0.78 -4.49 2.96
N ARG A 140 1.58 -3.61 2.37
CA ARG A 140 2.08 -3.82 1.00
C ARG A 140 3.52 -3.38 0.84
N LEU A 141 4.19 -4.00 -0.13
CA LEU A 141 5.44 -3.54 -0.72
C LEU A 141 5.19 -3.02 -2.14
N ASP A 142 6.06 -2.15 -2.63
CA ASP A 142 6.05 -1.73 -4.03
C ASP A 142 6.39 -2.92 -4.96
N LYS A 143 5.98 -2.85 -6.22
CA LYS A 143 6.24 -3.89 -7.24
C LYS A 143 7.69 -4.37 -7.21
N ASP A 144 8.63 -3.44 -7.32
CA ASP A 144 10.06 -3.73 -7.44
C ASP A 144 10.81 -3.70 -6.08
N THR A 145 10.08 -3.70 -4.97
CA THR A 145 10.63 -3.94 -3.63
C THR A 145 10.41 -5.39 -3.26
N SER A 146 11.48 -6.09 -2.92
CA SER A 146 11.45 -7.48 -2.44
C SER A 146 11.39 -7.55 -0.91
N GLY A 147 11.17 -8.74 -0.36
CA GLY A 147 11.32 -9.03 1.06
C GLY A 147 10.04 -9.38 1.80
N ILE A 148 10.11 -9.33 3.11
CA ILE A 148 9.13 -9.91 4.02
C ILE A 148 7.80 -9.17 3.99
N MET A 149 6.73 -9.95 3.89
CA MET A 149 5.35 -9.54 4.10
C MET A 149 4.63 -10.54 5.01
N ILE A 150 3.68 -10.04 5.81
CA ILE A 150 2.75 -10.86 6.59
C ILE A 150 1.36 -10.80 5.97
N VAL A 151 0.70 -11.95 5.97
CA VAL A 151 -0.66 -12.17 5.46
C VAL A 151 -1.49 -12.82 6.57
N ALA A 152 -2.70 -12.35 6.80
CA ALA A 152 -3.64 -12.92 7.76
C ALA A 152 -4.46 -14.05 7.12
N LYS A 153 -4.58 -15.19 7.81
CA LYS A 153 -5.39 -16.32 7.35
C LYS A 153 -6.85 -16.24 7.82
N ASN A 154 -7.13 -15.52 8.89
CA ASN A 154 -8.48 -15.33 9.41
C ASN A 154 -8.72 -13.87 9.81
N ASP A 155 -9.98 -13.55 10.11
CA ASP A 155 -10.42 -12.18 10.37
C ASP A 155 -9.90 -11.64 11.70
N GLU A 156 -9.75 -12.48 12.72
CA GLU A 156 -9.19 -12.08 14.03
C GLU A 156 -7.73 -11.65 13.87
N ALA A 157 -6.94 -12.45 13.17
CA ALA A 157 -5.55 -12.11 12.84
C ALA A 157 -5.46 -10.84 12.01
N HIS A 158 -6.38 -10.65 11.04
CA HIS A 158 -6.41 -9.46 10.20
C HIS A 158 -6.65 -8.19 11.01
N VAL A 159 -7.66 -8.19 11.88
CA VAL A 159 -7.98 -7.04 12.75
C VAL A 159 -6.78 -6.71 13.64
N ASN A 160 -6.27 -7.72 14.37
CA ASN A 160 -5.15 -7.54 15.30
C ASN A 160 -3.89 -7.00 14.61
N LEU A 161 -3.49 -7.59 13.48
CA LEU A 161 -2.31 -7.12 12.72
C LEU A 161 -2.50 -5.70 12.17
N SER A 162 -3.72 -5.36 11.74
CA SER A 162 -4.06 -4.00 11.30
C SER A 162 -3.94 -2.98 12.44
N GLU A 163 -4.40 -3.34 13.64
CA GLU A 163 -4.24 -2.53 14.85
C GLU A 163 -2.77 -2.34 15.24
N GLN A 164 -1.96 -3.40 15.19
CA GLN A 164 -0.53 -3.33 15.45
C GLN A 164 0.19 -2.40 14.45
N LEU A 165 -0.17 -2.46 13.16
CA LEU A 165 0.36 -1.57 12.13
C LEU A 165 -0.07 -0.11 12.36
N GLN A 166 -1.32 0.11 12.76
CA GLN A 166 -1.86 1.44 13.08
C GLN A 166 -1.20 2.02 14.34
N ALA A 167 -1.01 1.19 15.38
CA ALA A 167 -0.31 1.55 16.60
C ALA A 167 1.21 1.71 16.42
N ARG A 168 1.74 1.45 15.23
CA ARG A 168 3.18 1.50 14.89
C ARG A 168 4.04 0.55 15.75
N SER A 169 3.46 -0.54 16.26
CA SER A 169 4.16 -1.52 17.10
C SER A 169 4.91 -2.58 16.27
N VAL A 170 4.57 -2.73 14.98
CA VAL A 170 5.28 -3.60 14.04
C VAL A 170 6.60 -2.96 13.63
N LYS A 171 7.72 -3.63 13.94
CA LYS A 171 9.04 -3.16 13.52
C LYS A 171 9.37 -3.67 12.13
N ARG A 172 9.79 -2.78 11.26
CA ARG A 172 10.13 -3.05 9.86
C ARG A 172 11.48 -2.46 9.54
N LYS A 173 12.40 -3.29 9.09
CA LYS A 173 13.73 -2.86 8.65
C LYS A 173 13.93 -3.23 7.19
N TYR A 174 14.48 -2.29 6.47
CA TYR A 174 14.77 -2.41 5.04
C TYR A 174 16.26 -2.21 4.80
N HIS A 175 16.81 -2.92 3.83
CA HIS A 175 18.10 -2.58 3.26
C HIS A 175 17.89 -1.78 1.98
N ALA A 176 18.51 -0.63 1.89
CA ALA A 176 18.45 0.27 0.74
C ALA A 176 19.87 0.63 0.26
N LEU A 177 20.20 0.27 -0.97
CA LEU A 177 21.42 0.78 -1.62
C LEU A 177 21.07 2.09 -2.30
N VAL A 178 21.77 3.16 -1.98
CA VAL A 178 21.48 4.51 -2.43
C VAL A 178 22.64 5.14 -3.18
N HIS A 179 22.33 6.07 -4.07
CA HIS A 179 23.34 6.92 -4.72
C HIS A 179 23.99 7.88 -3.74
N GLY A 180 25.29 8.07 -3.90
CA GLY A 180 26.09 8.98 -3.08
C GLY A 180 26.61 8.36 -1.78
N VAL A 181 27.55 9.04 -1.18
CA VAL A 181 28.18 8.63 0.08
C VAL A 181 27.61 9.51 1.19
N LEU A 182 26.79 8.92 2.06
CA LEU A 182 26.21 9.64 3.19
C LEU A 182 27.31 10.02 4.20
N PRO A 183 27.38 11.29 4.62
CA PRO A 183 28.42 11.75 5.57
C PRO A 183 28.15 11.29 7.01
N HIS A 184 26.87 11.14 7.39
CA HIS A 184 26.45 10.79 8.75
C HIS A 184 26.15 9.30 8.87
N GLU A 185 26.48 8.71 10.05
CA GLU A 185 26.23 7.29 10.33
C GLU A 185 24.73 6.96 10.48
N HIS A 186 23.94 7.92 10.96
CA HIS A 186 22.49 7.78 11.14
C HIS A 186 21.79 9.10 10.94
N GLY A 187 20.50 9.01 10.65
CA GLY A 187 19.64 10.17 10.55
C GLY A 187 18.16 9.81 10.59
N THR A 188 17.37 10.85 10.79
CA THR A 188 15.90 10.77 10.75
C THR A 188 15.38 11.73 9.70
N ILE A 189 14.52 11.21 8.83
CA ILE A 189 13.80 12.01 7.84
C ILE A 189 12.35 12.09 8.32
N ASN A 190 11.98 13.25 8.85
CA ASN A 190 10.62 13.56 9.27
C ASN A 190 10.05 14.60 8.30
N ALA A 191 9.39 14.12 7.25
CA ALA A 191 8.92 14.99 6.17
C ALA A 191 7.61 14.42 5.59
N PRO A 192 6.50 15.20 5.61
CA PRO A 192 5.19 14.72 5.19
C PRO A 192 5.16 14.41 3.69
N ILE A 193 4.48 13.31 3.32
CA ILE A 193 4.42 12.82 1.95
C ILE A 193 3.00 12.96 1.40
N GLY A 194 2.90 13.50 0.20
CA GLY A 194 1.67 13.57 -0.56
C GLY A 194 1.88 13.24 -2.03
N ARG A 195 0.78 13.21 -2.80
CA ARG A 195 0.85 13.01 -4.24
C ARG A 195 1.50 14.22 -4.91
N ASP A 196 2.39 13.97 -5.86
CA ASP A 196 3.02 15.06 -6.62
C ASP A 196 1.94 15.79 -7.46
N PRO A 197 1.79 17.12 -7.31
CA PRO A 197 0.80 17.88 -8.06
C PRO A 197 1.06 17.93 -9.57
N LYS A 198 2.30 17.69 -10.01
CA LYS A 198 2.72 17.70 -11.41
C LYS A 198 2.70 16.33 -12.08
N ASP A 199 2.88 15.27 -11.28
CA ASP A 199 2.93 13.90 -11.78
C ASP A 199 2.15 12.97 -10.83
N ARG A 200 0.92 12.63 -11.20
CA ARG A 200 0.03 11.80 -10.37
C ARG A 200 0.54 10.38 -10.09
N GLN A 201 1.54 9.91 -10.81
CA GLN A 201 2.18 8.60 -10.55
C GLN A 201 3.23 8.69 -9.45
N LYS A 202 3.66 9.89 -9.08
CA LYS A 202 4.68 10.15 -8.07
C LYS A 202 4.10 10.63 -6.74
N PHE A 203 4.89 10.40 -5.71
CA PHE A 203 4.73 11.00 -4.40
C PHE A 203 5.93 11.90 -4.13
N THR A 204 5.74 12.93 -3.31
CA THR A 204 6.80 13.87 -2.97
C THR A 204 6.63 14.37 -1.55
N VAL A 205 7.70 14.94 -0.98
CA VAL A 205 7.59 15.68 0.27
C VAL A 205 6.83 16.98 -0.01
N ILE A 206 5.72 17.19 0.68
CA ILE A 206 4.84 18.34 0.50
C ILE A 206 4.22 18.72 1.85
N ARG A 207 4.06 20.01 2.12
CA ARG A 207 3.61 20.56 3.40
C ARG A 207 2.29 19.98 3.90
N ASP A 208 1.32 19.82 3.01
CA ASP A 208 -0.01 19.31 3.33
C ASP A 208 -0.11 17.78 3.13
N GLY A 209 1.03 17.08 3.08
CA GLY A 209 1.13 15.64 3.00
C GLY A 209 0.79 14.94 4.31
N LYS A 210 0.70 13.61 4.25
CA LYS A 210 0.53 12.77 5.45
C LYS A 210 1.87 12.65 6.17
N GLU A 211 1.85 12.69 7.51
CA GLU A 211 3.02 12.45 8.35
C GLU A 211 3.78 11.20 7.90
N ALA A 212 5.10 11.35 7.74
CA ALA A 212 5.99 10.27 7.34
C ALA A 212 7.34 10.41 8.06
N ILE A 213 7.77 9.33 8.72
CA ILE A 213 9.01 9.29 9.51
C ILE A 213 9.78 8.03 9.15
N SER A 214 11.03 8.22 8.72
CA SER A 214 11.99 7.16 8.41
C SER A 214 13.31 7.42 9.11
N HIS A 215 13.89 6.39 9.72
CA HIS A 215 15.23 6.44 10.31
C HIS A 215 16.18 5.63 9.47
N PHE A 216 17.41 6.07 9.31
CA PHE A 216 18.42 5.30 8.63
C PHE A 216 19.70 5.17 9.46
N LYS A 217 20.40 4.05 9.24
CA LYS A 217 21.75 3.78 9.69
C LYS A 217 22.58 3.34 8.49
N VAL A 218 23.75 3.91 8.31
CA VAL A 218 24.70 3.47 7.28
C VAL A 218 25.34 2.16 7.71
N LEU A 219 25.20 1.13 6.88
CA LEU A 219 25.82 -0.17 7.08
C LEU A 219 27.18 -0.26 6.40
N GLU A 220 27.27 0.26 5.17
CA GLU A 220 28.51 0.23 4.40
C GLU A 220 28.53 1.39 3.38
N ARG A 221 29.77 1.91 3.10
CA ARG A 221 29.99 2.93 2.08
C ARG A 221 30.84 2.36 0.97
N PHE A 222 30.45 2.65 -0.28
CA PHE A 222 31.14 2.29 -1.49
C PHE A 222 31.53 3.54 -2.26
N LYS A 223 32.31 3.41 -3.33
CA LYS A 223 32.58 4.50 -4.26
C LYS A 223 31.29 4.96 -4.94
N GLY A 224 30.75 6.10 -4.51
CA GLY A 224 29.54 6.70 -5.07
C GLY A 224 28.22 6.08 -4.61
N PHE A 225 28.22 5.16 -3.62
CA PHE A 225 27.00 4.54 -3.06
C PHE A 225 27.11 4.32 -1.55
N SER A 226 25.97 4.14 -0.89
CA SER A 226 25.89 3.73 0.51
C SER A 226 24.81 2.67 0.69
N LEU A 227 25.09 1.65 1.48
CA LEU A 227 24.09 0.69 1.95
C LEU A 227 23.53 1.17 3.29
N LEU A 228 22.22 1.27 3.38
CA LEU A 228 21.50 1.72 4.56
C LEU A 228 20.60 0.62 5.13
N GLU A 229 20.52 0.51 6.46
CA GLU A 229 19.37 -0.04 7.14
C GLU A 229 18.38 1.11 7.37
N VAL A 230 17.14 0.94 6.93
CA VAL A 230 16.06 1.93 7.09
C VAL A 230 14.96 1.34 7.96
N SER A 231 14.59 2.04 9.04
CA SER A 231 13.48 1.67 9.92
C SER A 231 12.33 2.67 9.77
N LEU A 232 11.09 2.17 9.79
CA LEU A 232 9.89 2.96 9.53
C LEU A 232 9.01 3.08 10.78
N GLU A 233 8.61 4.31 11.16
CA GLU A 233 7.49 4.54 12.06
C GLU A 233 6.15 4.56 11.31
N THR A 234 6.14 5.10 10.10
CA THR A 234 4.96 5.21 9.23
C THR A 234 5.18 4.37 7.96
N GLY A 235 4.10 4.06 7.23
CA GLY A 235 4.16 3.28 5.99
C GLY A 235 3.39 3.96 4.85
N ARG A 236 3.89 5.11 4.34
CA ARG A 236 3.27 5.78 3.20
C ARG A 236 3.75 5.18 1.89
N THR A 237 2.93 5.31 0.86
CA THR A 237 3.29 4.85 -0.50
C THR A 237 4.63 5.45 -0.91
N HIS A 238 5.55 4.61 -1.37
CA HIS A 238 6.91 4.96 -1.78
C HIS A 238 7.76 5.68 -0.71
N GLN A 239 7.41 5.59 0.58
CA GLN A 239 7.99 6.43 1.63
C GLN A 239 9.52 6.44 1.65
N ILE A 240 10.18 5.28 1.69
CA ILE A 240 11.66 5.19 1.72
C ILE A 240 12.24 5.84 0.48
N ARG A 241 11.67 5.55 -0.68
CA ARG A 241 12.13 6.05 -1.98
C ARG A 241 12.02 7.58 -2.08
N VAL A 242 10.88 8.14 -1.63
CA VAL A 242 10.63 9.59 -1.57
C VAL A 242 11.55 10.27 -0.58
N HIS A 243 11.68 9.72 0.63
CA HIS A 243 12.51 10.30 1.68
C HIS A 243 14.00 10.32 1.31
N LEU A 244 14.51 9.21 0.77
CA LEU A 244 15.91 9.14 0.35
C LEU A 244 16.19 10.04 -0.85
N ASN A 245 15.26 10.16 -1.79
CA ASN A 245 15.36 11.14 -2.87
C ASN A 245 15.31 12.59 -2.36
N TYR A 246 14.47 12.87 -1.36
CA TYR A 246 14.37 14.21 -0.75
C TYR A 246 15.68 14.70 -0.11
N ILE A 247 16.46 13.78 0.45
CA ILE A 247 17.79 14.07 0.99
C ILE A 247 18.92 13.90 -0.05
N GLU A 248 18.59 13.87 -1.35
CA GLU A 248 19.52 13.78 -2.49
C GLU A 248 20.31 12.46 -2.57
N HIS A 249 19.84 11.41 -1.91
CA HIS A 249 20.38 10.06 -1.95
C HIS A 249 19.34 9.03 -2.44
N PRO A 250 18.85 9.13 -3.70
CA PRO A 250 17.81 8.25 -4.20
C PRO A 250 18.27 6.79 -4.20
N VAL A 251 17.31 5.86 -4.07
CA VAL A 251 17.58 4.43 -4.12
C VAL A 251 18.15 4.06 -5.50
N ALA A 252 19.22 3.28 -5.52
CA ALA A 252 19.83 2.81 -6.75
C ALA A 252 18.85 1.91 -7.52
N GLY A 253 18.85 2.03 -8.85
CA GLY A 253 17.93 1.27 -9.74
C GLY A 253 16.48 1.77 -9.72
N ASP A 254 16.15 2.81 -8.94
CA ASP A 254 14.79 3.36 -8.91
C ASP A 254 14.49 4.16 -10.18
N LYS A 255 13.57 3.62 -11.01
CA LYS A 255 13.20 4.21 -12.31
C LYS A 255 12.33 5.48 -12.19
N ILE A 256 11.74 5.73 -11.00
CA ILE A 256 10.81 6.84 -10.77
C ILE A 256 11.52 8.01 -10.11
N TYR A 257 12.34 7.75 -9.08
CA TYR A 257 12.98 8.76 -8.25
C TYR A 257 14.50 8.84 -8.47
N GLY A 258 15.11 7.82 -9.03
CA GLY A 258 16.54 7.77 -9.28
C GLY A 258 16.99 8.52 -10.53
N PRO A 259 18.30 8.71 -10.72
CA PRO A 259 18.86 9.29 -11.93
C PRO A 259 18.68 8.35 -13.13
N ARG A 260 18.66 8.90 -14.35
CA ARG A 260 18.52 8.12 -15.59
C ARG A 260 19.62 7.05 -15.77
N LYS A 261 20.84 7.36 -15.32
CA LYS A 261 21.96 6.41 -15.26
C LYS A 261 22.07 5.93 -13.82
N SER A 262 21.72 4.70 -13.59
CA SER A 262 21.79 4.04 -12.29
C SER A 262 22.37 2.63 -12.47
N LEU A 263 22.47 1.89 -11.36
CA LEU A 263 22.85 0.48 -11.41
C LEU A 263 21.80 -0.32 -12.19
N GLU A 264 22.28 -1.22 -13.04
CA GLU A 264 21.41 -2.16 -13.74
C GLU A 264 20.84 -3.18 -12.75
N GLY A 265 19.53 -3.43 -12.86
CA GLY A 265 18.82 -4.36 -12.00
C GLY A 265 17.33 -4.45 -12.36
N ASN A 266 16.61 -5.24 -11.61
CA ASN A 266 15.16 -5.47 -11.81
C ASN A 266 14.29 -4.37 -11.21
N GLY A 267 14.84 -3.20 -10.87
CA GLY A 267 14.18 -2.09 -10.21
C GLY A 267 15.02 -1.57 -9.03
N GLN A 268 14.36 -0.90 -8.07
CA GLN A 268 15.03 -0.33 -6.90
C GLN A 268 15.71 -1.38 -6.03
N PHE A 269 16.96 -1.13 -5.66
CA PHE A 269 17.70 -1.90 -4.66
C PHE A 269 17.19 -1.58 -3.25
N LEU A 270 15.97 -2.05 -2.99
CA LEU A 270 15.24 -1.89 -1.73
C LEU A 270 14.61 -3.22 -1.35
N HIS A 271 14.91 -3.69 -0.13
CA HIS A 271 14.50 -5.00 0.35
C HIS A 271 13.99 -4.91 1.79
N ALA A 272 12.79 -5.41 2.06
CA ALA A 272 12.23 -5.57 3.39
C ALA A 272 12.95 -6.72 4.11
N ARG A 273 14.02 -6.39 4.84
CA ARG A 273 14.97 -7.34 5.44
C ARG A 273 14.42 -8.02 6.67
N MET A 274 13.68 -7.28 7.52
CA MET A 274 13.20 -7.78 8.80
C MET A 274 11.81 -7.27 9.13
N LEU A 275 10.99 -8.15 9.69
CA LEU A 275 9.68 -7.87 10.23
C LEU A 275 9.55 -8.47 11.62
N GLU A 276 9.20 -7.64 12.63
CA GLU A 276 8.93 -8.07 14.01
C GLU A 276 7.55 -7.57 14.44
N PHE A 277 6.72 -8.46 14.96
CA PHE A 277 5.36 -8.18 15.41
C PHE A 277 4.96 -9.14 16.54
N LYS A 278 3.83 -8.88 17.19
CA LYS A 278 3.23 -9.86 18.10
C LYS A 278 2.29 -10.77 17.33
N HIS A 279 2.40 -12.08 17.55
CA HIS A 279 1.46 -13.04 16.98
C HIS A 279 0.03 -12.66 17.37
N PRO A 280 -0.92 -12.59 16.42
CA PRO A 280 -2.24 -12.00 16.65
C PRO A 280 -3.08 -12.75 17.71
N VAL A 281 -2.87 -14.05 17.87
CA VAL A 281 -3.60 -14.88 18.81
C VAL A 281 -2.80 -15.17 20.07
N THR A 282 -1.55 -15.64 19.94
CA THR A 282 -0.73 -16.03 21.12
C THR A 282 -0.11 -14.84 21.84
N GLY A 283 0.04 -13.69 21.19
CA GLY A 283 0.71 -12.50 21.73
C GLY A 283 2.23 -12.62 21.83
N GLU A 284 2.84 -13.72 21.41
CA GLU A 284 4.29 -13.93 21.40
C GLU A 284 4.96 -13.02 20.38
N THR A 285 6.12 -12.48 20.72
CA THR A 285 6.92 -11.69 19.78
C THR A 285 7.58 -12.59 18.75
N MET A 286 7.26 -12.37 17.49
CA MET A 286 7.85 -13.08 16.36
C MET A 286 8.73 -12.13 15.54
N SER A 287 9.87 -12.64 15.08
CA SER A 287 10.80 -11.89 14.23
C SER A 287 11.29 -12.76 13.09
N PHE A 288 11.18 -12.24 11.87
CA PHE A 288 11.59 -12.93 10.65
C PHE A 288 12.55 -12.06 9.85
N GLU A 289 13.48 -12.73 9.19
CA GLU A 289 14.43 -12.10 8.28
C GLU A 289 14.40 -12.80 6.92
N ALA A 290 14.54 -12.03 5.83
CA ALA A 290 14.72 -12.54 4.48
C ALA A 290 16.10 -12.18 3.95
N GLU A 291 16.76 -13.11 3.27
CA GLU A 291 18.04 -12.85 2.64
C GLU A 291 17.88 -11.90 1.44
N LEU A 292 18.91 -11.10 1.19
CA LEU A 292 18.95 -10.22 0.02
C LEU A 292 18.89 -11.05 -1.27
N PRO A 293 18.17 -10.60 -2.30
CA PRO A 293 18.19 -11.22 -3.61
C PRO A 293 19.62 -11.35 -4.16
N GLU A 294 19.90 -12.43 -4.89
CA GLU A 294 21.23 -12.73 -5.44
C GLU A 294 21.83 -11.53 -6.21
N LEU A 295 21.05 -10.95 -7.12
CA LEU A 295 21.48 -9.77 -7.90
C LEU A 295 21.88 -8.59 -7.00
N TYR A 296 21.19 -8.43 -5.85
CA TYR A 296 21.52 -7.39 -4.87
C TYR A 296 22.91 -7.67 -4.25
N VAL A 297 23.13 -8.91 -3.81
CA VAL A 297 24.40 -9.35 -3.20
C VAL A 297 25.56 -9.24 -4.22
N GLU A 298 25.38 -9.73 -5.44
CA GLU A 298 26.38 -9.62 -6.52
C GLU A 298 26.74 -8.16 -6.82
N THR A 299 25.73 -7.28 -6.85
CA THR A 299 25.95 -5.84 -7.08
C THR A 299 26.78 -5.22 -5.96
N MET A 300 26.49 -5.54 -4.70
CA MET A 300 27.29 -5.07 -3.57
C MET A 300 28.74 -5.59 -3.64
N ASN A 301 28.93 -6.86 -4.03
CA ASN A 301 30.27 -7.44 -4.17
C ASN A 301 31.07 -6.71 -5.25
N ARG A 302 30.48 -6.43 -6.42
CA ARG A 302 31.11 -5.61 -7.47
C ARG A 302 31.50 -4.21 -6.96
N LEU A 303 30.62 -3.56 -6.18
CA LEU A 303 30.92 -2.25 -5.59
C LEU A 303 32.04 -2.31 -4.54
N ARG A 304 32.25 -3.43 -3.88
CA ARG A 304 33.37 -3.66 -2.95
C ARG A 304 34.69 -3.79 -3.69
N ASP A 305 34.67 -4.46 -4.83
CA ASP A 305 35.86 -4.66 -5.67
C ASP A 305 36.33 -3.38 -6.38
N ASP A 306 35.41 -2.40 -6.62
CA ASP A 306 35.69 -1.11 -7.23
C ASP A 306 36.17 -0.02 -6.25
N ARG A 307 36.55 -0.39 -5.02
CA ARG A 307 37.06 0.54 -3.97
C ARG A 307 38.42 1.16 -4.26
#